data_faeb7fdccb8e309af4dbb6cdd404f012
#
_entry.id   faeb7fdccb8e309af4dbb6cdd404f012
#
_cell.length_a   1.000
_cell.length_b   1.000
_cell.length_c   1.000
_cell.angle_alpha   90.00
_cell.angle_beta   90.00
_cell.angle_gamma   90.00
#
_symmetry.space_group_name_H-M   'P 1'
#
loop_
_entity.id
_entity.type
_entity.pdbx_description
1 polymer ?
#
loop_
_entity_poly.entity_id
_entity_poly.type
_entity_poly.pdbx_seq_one_letter_code
_entity_poly.pdbx_strand_id
1 'polypeptide(L)'
;AMGLDSKKNIGSFSKGMQRQAEVILAMSTMPKYMLLDEVFDGIDPQKRNLCRKIFIEYMAETGCSIIMSSHNLQEISDLCDHVALINGKKLAMNVCVDDASNAYVKYRLIFDRDIDASIFNGIENKGISIDNKLATIIVPSSYDDGALASLRPIHMDSVTLSLEEVFLNEMEDKDYDISKIFS
;
A
#
# COMPACT_ATOMS: atom_id res chain seq x y z
N ALA A 1 25.49 -7.57 10.78
CA ALA A 1 24.32 -8.10 10.10
C ALA A 1 24.17 -7.55 8.66
N MET A 2 24.32 -6.25 8.43
CA MET A 2 24.12 -5.61 7.10
C MET A 2 25.34 -5.67 6.15
N GLY A 3 26.44 -6.34 6.54
CA GLY A 3 27.63 -6.50 5.71
C GLY A 3 28.47 -5.23 5.51
N LEU A 4 28.29 -4.23 6.37
CA LEU A 4 29.10 -3.02 6.36
C LEU A 4 30.47 -3.28 7.04
N ASP A 5 31.55 -2.80 6.42
CA ASP A 5 32.87 -2.85 7.00
C ASP A 5 33.05 -1.71 8.01
N SER A 6 33.11 -2.06 9.30
CA SER A 6 33.22 -1.08 10.40
C SER A 6 34.53 -0.28 10.40
N LYS A 7 35.53 -0.68 9.61
CA LYS A 7 36.82 0.02 9.49
C LYS A 7 36.84 1.07 8.38
N LYS A 8 35.84 1.06 7.51
CA LYS A 8 35.76 2.01 6.39
C LYS A 8 35.05 3.30 6.81
N ASN A 9 35.47 4.40 6.19
CA ASN A 9 34.81 5.68 6.33
C ASN A 9 33.43 5.61 5.64
N ILE A 10 32.37 6.07 6.33
CA ILE A 10 30.99 6.11 5.80
C ILE A 10 30.92 6.86 4.47
N GLY A 11 31.70 7.94 4.30
CA GLY A 11 31.78 8.69 3.05
C GLY A 11 32.28 7.90 1.83
N SER A 12 32.93 6.73 2.04
CA SER A 12 33.37 5.84 0.97
C SER A 12 32.31 4.78 0.59
N PHE A 13 31.20 4.73 1.30
CA PHE A 13 30.12 3.79 1.04
C PHE A 13 29.25 4.26 -0.16
N SER A 14 28.61 3.31 -0.83
CA SER A 14 27.53 3.64 -1.76
C SER A 14 26.37 4.33 -1.03
N LYS A 15 25.51 5.07 -1.74
CA LYS A 15 24.33 5.72 -1.14
C LYS A 15 23.49 4.74 -0.30
N GLY A 16 23.22 3.55 -0.82
CA GLY A 16 22.48 2.52 -0.08
C GLY A 16 23.22 2.01 1.16
N MET A 17 24.55 1.88 1.12
CA MET A 17 25.35 1.52 2.29
C MET A 17 25.40 2.65 3.32
N GLN A 18 25.44 3.90 2.88
CA GLN A 18 25.34 5.06 3.78
C GLN A 18 23.99 5.06 4.51
N ARG A 19 22.89 4.83 3.78
CA ARG A 19 21.55 4.74 4.37
C ARG A 19 21.46 3.62 5.40
N GLN A 20 22.03 2.44 5.12
CA GLN A 20 22.10 1.34 6.08
C GLN A 20 22.90 1.74 7.34
N ALA A 21 24.01 2.47 7.18
CA ALA A 21 24.80 2.95 8.31
C ALA A 21 24.02 3.97 9.16
N GLU A 22 23.28 4.89 8.53
CA GLU A 22 22.41 5.85 9.21
C GLU A 22 21.34 5.15 10.06
N VAL A 23 20.69 4.13 9.51
CA VAL A 23 19.71 3.32 10.24
C VAL A 23 20.33 2.65 11.47
N ILE A 24 21.51 2.01 11.32
CA ILE A 24 22.21 1.38 12.44
C ILE A 24 22.56 2.41 13.51
N LEU A 25 23.06 3.57 13.12
CA LEU A 25 23.40 4.64 14.05
C LEU A 25 22.17 5.16 14.79
N ALA A 26 21.05 5.38 14.10
CA ALA A 26 19.82 5.81 14.72
C ALA A 26 19.31 4.78 15.75
N MET A 27 19.31 3.51 15.40
CA MET A 27 18.90 2.41 16.29
C MET A 27 19.84 2.28 17.51
N SER A 28 21.16 2.53 17.34
CA SER A 28 22.13 2.41 18.43
C SER A 28 21.91 3.42 19.57
N THR A 29 21.19 4.50 19.31
CA THR A 29 20.83 5.49 20.35
C THR A 29 19.62 5.06 21.18
N MET A 30 18.98 3.93 20.85
CA MET A 30 17.80 3.38 21.53
C MET A 30 16.67 4.42 21.76
N PRO A 31 16.24 5.13 20.70
CA PRO A 31 15.25 6.17 20.83
C PRO A 31 13.87 5.57 21.13
N LYS A 32 13.03 6.32 21.86
CA LYS A 32 11.61 5.97 22.05
C LYS A 32 10.80 6.15 20.76
N TYR A 33 11.16 7.13 19.93
CA TYR A 33 10.54 7.44 18.64
C TYR A 33 11.62 7.61 17.59
N MET A 34 11.42 7.00 16.41
CA MET A 34 12.32 7.11 15.27
C MET A 34 11.57 7.69 14.07
N LEU A 35 12.10 8.74 13.47
CA LEU A 35 11.55 9.35 12.27
C LEU A 35 12.45 9.00 11.09
N LEU A 36 11.89 8.36 10.07
CA LEU A 36 12.61 7.88 8.90
C LEU A 36 11.99 8.49 7.63
N ASP A 37 12.79 9.26 6.92
CA ASP A 37 12.37 9.89 5.67
C ASP A 37 12.94 9.14 4.49
N GLU A 38 12.06 8.54 3.66
CA GLU A 38 12.40 7.75 2.45
C GLU A 38 13.55 6.76 2.71
N VAL A 39 13.48 6.03 3.82
CA VAL A 39 14.61 5.25 4.36
C VAL A 39 15.09 4.14 3.43
N PHE A 40 14.22 3.64 2.56
CA PHE A 40 14.54 2.55 1.63
C PHE A 40 15.06 3.02 0.27
N ASP A 41 15.10 4.33 0.03
CA ASP A 41 15.60 4.88 -1.22
C ASP A 41 17.07 4.52 -1.46
N GLY A 42 17.34 3.99 -2.66
CA GLY A 42 18.68 3.57 -3.07
C GLY A 42 19.19 2.28 -2.42
N ILE A 43 18.37 1.60 -1.62
CA ILE A 43 18.69 0.28 -1.05
C ILE A 43 18.19 -0.80 -2.02
N ASP A 44 19.05 -1.79 -2.32
CA ASP A 44 18.66 -2.92 -3.15
C ASP A 44 17.56 -3.79 -2.49
N PRO A 45 16.72 -4.50 -3.26
CA PRO A 45 15.57 -5.23 -2.73
C PRO A 45 15.92 -6.27 -1.65
N GLN A 46 17.04 -6.95 -1.76
CA GLN A 46 17.45 -7.95 -0.76
C GLN A 46 17.82 -7.28 0.57
N LYS A 47 18.54 -6.17 0.49
CA LYS A 47 18.91 -5.38 1.67
C LYS A 47 17.72 -4.68 2.30
N ARG A 48 16.77 -4.25 1.49
CA ARG A 48 15.49 -3.69 1.95
C ARG A 48 14.72 -4.68 2.82
N ASN A 49 14.57 -5.93 2.38
CA ASN A 49 13.94 -6.98 3.18
C ASN A 49 14.67 -7.26 4.50
N LEU A 50 16.00 -7.17 4.51
CA LEU A 50 16.79 -7.29 5.74
C LEU A 50 16.52 -6.11 6.68
N CYS A 51 16.49 -4.88 6.18
CA CYS A 51 16.16 -3.69 6.99
C CYS A 51 14.78 -3.82 7.62
N ARG A 52 13.77 -4.29 6.86
CA ARG A 52 12.40 -4.50 7.37
C ARG A 52 12.38 -5.47 8.55
N LYS A 53 13.03 -6.61 8.43
CA LYS A 53 13.14 -7.57 9.54
C LYS A 53 13.80 -6.95 10.77
N ILE A 54 14.88 -6.19 10.58
CA ILE A 54 15.58 -5.51 11.66
C ILE A 54 14.67 -4.48 12.34
N PHE A 55 13.87 -3.72 11.60
CA PHE A 55 12.92 -2.78 12.19
C PHE A 55 11.87 -3.49 13.03
N ILE A 56 11.28 -4.57 12.53
CA ILE A 56 10.27 -5.34 13.26
C ILE A 56 10.86 -5.91 14.56
N GLU A 57 12.02 -6.55 14.49
CA GLU A 57 12.72 -7.11 15.66
C GLU A 57 13.07 -5.99 16.66
N TYR A 58 13.58 -4.87 16.17
CA TYR A 58 13.95 -3.73 17.02
C TYR A 58 12.76 -3.13 17.74
N MET A 59 11.63 -2.92 17.06
CA MET A 59 10.38 -2.43 17.68
C MET A 59 9.88 -3.41 18.74
N ALA A 60 9.92 -4.71 18.46
CA ALA A 60 9.48 -5.75 19.40
C ALA A 60 10.36 -5.81 20.66
N GLU A 61 11.67 -5.64 20.52
CA GLU A 61 12.61 -5.71 21.66
C GLU A 61 12.65 -4.43 22.50
N THR A 62 12.52 -3.26 21.85
CA THR A 62 12.77 -1.98 22.51
C THR A 62 11.49 -1.20 22.84
N GLY A 63 10.37 -1.54 22.21
CA GLY A 63 9.14 -0.75 22.28
C GLY A 63 9.25 0.60 21.52
N CYS A 64 10.24 0.77 20.66
CA CYS A 64 10.40 1.97 19.83
C CYS A 64 9.23 2.09 18.87
N SER A 65 8.65 3.28 18.74
CA SER A 65 7.69 3.60 17.67
C SER A 65 8.42 4.21 16.49
N ILE A 66 8.13 3.72 15.28
CA ILE A 66 8.73 4.22 14.04
C ILE A 66 7.67 4.96 13.23
N ILE A 67 7.97 6.18 12.81
CA ILE A 67 7.20 6.93 11.83
C ILE A 67 8.07 7.07 10.59
N MET A 68 7.58 6.60 9.45
CA MET A 68 8.33 6.65 8.20
C MET A 68 7.54 7.30 7.08
N SER A 69 8.23 8.00 6.20
CA SER A 69 7.70 8.40 4.90
C SER A 69 8.15 7.41 3.83
N SER A 70 7.29 7.14 2.86
CA SER A 70 7.61 6.45 1.62
C SER A 70 6.60 6.81 0.54
N HIS A 71 7.06 6.88 -0.71
CA HIS A 71 6.19 6.94 -1.88
C HIS A 71 5.84 5.53 -2.41
N ASN A 72 6.37 4.48 -1.79
CA ASN A 72 6.11 3.09 -2.14
C ASN A 72 5.09 2.48 -1.15
N LEU A 73 3.85 2.36 -1.57
CA LEU A 73 2.75 1.85 -0.75
C LEU A 73 2.93 0.40 -0.33
N GLN A 74 3.67 -0.41 -1.10
CA GLN A 74 3.99 -1.78 -0.70
C GLN A 74 4.90 -1.81 0.53
N GLU A 75 5.85 -0.88 0.65
CA GLU A 75 6.70 -0.78 1.84
C GLU A 75 5.89 -0.42 3.09
N ILE A 76 4.94 0.51 2.93
CA ILE A 76 4.03 0.91 4.01
C ILE A 76 3.15 -0.28 4.43
N SER A 77 2.53 -0.96 3.45
CA SER A 77 1.67 -2.12 3.72
C SER A 77 2.38 -3.26 4.43
N ASP A 78 3.66 -3.46 4.12
CA ASP A 78 4.43 -4.58 4.65
C ASP A 78 5.07 -4.32 6.04
N LEU A 79 5.13 -3.05 6.48
CA LEU A 79 5.87 -2.69 7.70
C LEU A 79 5.05 -1.89 8.71
N CYS A 80 4.08 -1.10 8.24
CA CYS A 80 3.32 -0.19 9.08
C CYS A 80 1.97 -0.78 9.47
N ASP A 81 1.52 -0.52 10.69
CA ASP A 81 0.18 -0.83 11.18
C ASP A 81 -0.83 0.29 10.86
N HIS A 82 -0.34 1.53 10.71
CA HIS A 82 -1.14 2.70 10.37
C HIS A 82 -0.54 3.46 9.20
N VAL A 83 -1.40 4.07 8.39
CA VAL A 83 -1.02 4.90 7.27
C VAL A 83 -1.74 6.23 7.29
N ALA A 84 -1.00 7.30 7.04
CA ALA A 84 -1.49 8.66 6.89
C ALA A 84 -1.16 9.18 5.49
N LEU A 85 -2.18 9.50 4.69
CA LEU A 85 -2.01 10.12 3.38
C LEU A 85 -2.09 11.62 3.47
N ILE A 86 -1.04 12.30 3.00
CA ILE A 86 -1.01 13.76 2.91
C ILE A 86 -1.20 14.15 1.45
N ASN A 87 -2.24 14.95 1.17
CA ASN A 87 -2.52 15.48 -0.14
C ASN A 87 -2.76 17.00 -0.05
N GLY A 88 -2.00 17.81 -0.79
CA GLY A 88 -2.16 19.24 -0.84
C GLY A 88 -2.11 19.93 0.53
N LYS A 89 -1.20 19.56 1.40
CA LYS A 89 -1.03 20.06 2.79
C LYS A 89 -2.17 19.68 3.75
N LYS A 90 -3.03 18.74 3.38
CA LYS A 90 -4.10 18.20 4.23
C LYS A 90 -3.89 16.72 4.47
N LEU A 91 -4.27 16.27 5.64
CA LEU A 91 -4.40 14.86 5.94
C LEU A 91 -5.64 14.34 5.20
N ALA A 92 -5.42 13.60 4.12
CA ALA A 92 -6.50 13.06 3.30
C ALA A 92 -7.07 11.77 3.90
N MET A 93 -6.20 10.94 4.50
CA MET A 93 -6.58 9.69 5.16
C MET A 93 -5.66 9.42 6.36
N ASN A 94 -6.21 8.76 7.39
CA ASN A 94 -5.46 8.25 8.54
C ASN A 94 -6.20 7.01 9.05
N VAL A 95 -5.68 5.83 8.73
CA VAL A 95 -6.36 4.55 8.96
C VAL A 95 -5.37 3.46 9.34
N CYS A 96 -5.85 2.42 10.00
CA CYS A 96 -5.14 1.15 10.12
C CYS A 96 -5.01 0.49 8.75
N VAL A 97 -3.84 -0.08 8.45
CA VAL A 97 -3.58 -0.75 7.15
C VAL A 97 -4.52 -1.93 6.94
N ASP A 98 -4.77 -2.71 7.97
CA ASP A 98 -5.69 -3.85 7.91
C ASP A 98 -7.13 -3.39 7.65
N ASP A 99 -7.58 -2.33 8.30
CA ASP A 99 -8.94 -1.79 8.10
C ASP A 99 -9.09 -1.25 6.67
N ALA A 100 -8.09 -0.55 6.15
CA ALA A 100 -8.10 -0.06 4.79
C ALA A 100 -8.19 -1.20 3.77
N SER A 101 -7.38 -2.24 3.94
CA SER A 101 -7.35 -3.40 3.04
C SER A 101 -8.65 -4.22 3.09
N ASN A 102 -9.34 -4.22 4.24
CA ASN A 102 -10.59 -4.94 4.44
C ASN A 102 -11.85 -4.10 4.16
N ALA A 103 -11.72 -2.81 3.83
CA ALA A 103 -12.87 -1.95 3.58
C ALA A 103 -13.64 -2.33 2.31
N TYR A 104 -12.96 -2.91 1.33
CA TYR A 104 -13.50 -3.26 0.03
C TYR A 104 -13.10 -4.67 -0.38
N VAL A 105 -13.92 -5.27 -1.25
CA VAL A 105 -13.65 -6.55 -1.91
C VAL A 105 -13.68 -6.35 -3.42
N LYS A 106 -12.67 -6.87 -4.10
CA LYS A 106 -12.61 -6.91 -5.55
C LYS A 106 -13.06 -8.28 -6.05
N TYR A 107 -14.16 -8.31 -6.80
CA TYR A 107 -14.64 -9.52 -7.46
C TYR A 107 -14.20 -9.55 -8.92
N ARG A 108 -13.76 -10.72 -9.38
CA ARG A 108 -13.55 -11.02 -10.79
C ARG A 108 -14.64 -11.98 -11.24
N LEU A 109 -15.38 -11.58 -12.27
CA LEU A 109 -16.48 -12.35 -12.83
C LEU A 109 -16.19 -12.68 -14.28
N ILE A 110 -16.28 -13.95 -14.64
CA ILE A 110 -16.11 -14.42 -16.02
C ILE A 110 -17.47 -14.86 -16.54
N PHE A 111 -17.83 -14.42 -17.75
CA PHE A 111 -19.09 -14.73 -18.41
C PHE A 111 -18.88 -15.59 -19.67
N ASP A 112 -19.90 -16.28 -20.12
CA ASP A 112 -19.92 -17.06 -21.36
C ASP A 112 -20.07 -16.19 -22.60
N ARG A 113 -20.46 -14.91 -22.41
CA ARG A 113 -20.71 -13.90 -23.45
C ARG A 113 -19.96 -12.61 -23.15
N ASP A 114 -19.82 -11.79 -24.16
CA ASP A 114 -19.37 -10.41 -23.98
C ASP A 114 -20.41 -9.63 -23.18
N ILE A 115 -19.91 -8.78 -22.30
CA ILE A 115 -20.72 -8.00 -21.37
C ILE A 115 -20.36 -6.52 -21.47
N ASP A 116 -21.26 -5.67 -21.01
CA ASP A 116 -21.05 -4.23 -20.83
C ASP A 116 -21.42 -3.80 -19.41
N ALA A 117 -21.14 -2.55 -19.08
CA ALA A 117 -21.32 -2.02 -17.73
C ALA A 117 -22.81 -2.00 -17.30
N SER A 118 -23.76 -2.08 -18.21
CA SER A 118 -25.19 -1.99 -17.90
C SER A 118 -25.70 -3.15 -17.05
N ILE A 119 -25.06 -4.32 -17.11
CA ILE A 119 -25.44 -5.48 -16.29
C ILE A 119 -25.21 -5.23 -14.79
N PHE A 120 -24.35 -4.26 -14.43
CA PHE A 120 -24.04 -3.87 -13.06
C PHE A 120 -24.88 -2.68 -12.56
N ASN A 121 -25.86 -2.22 -13.36
CA ASN A 121 -26.74 -1.13 -12.95
C ASN A 121 -27.49 -1.49 -11.65
N GLY A 122 -27.44 -0.58 -10.67
CA GLY A 122 -28.02 -0.79 -9.36
C GLY A 122 -27.14 -1.52 -8.35
N ILE A 123 -25.94 -1.92 -8.74
CA ILE A 123 -24.92 -2.46 -7.83
C ILE A 123 -24.04 -1.30 -7.34
N GLU A 124 -24.08 -1.08 -6.02
CA GLU A 124 -23.18 -0.11 -5.38
C GLU A 124 -21.73 -0.58 -5.53
N ASN A 125 -20.90 0.26 -6.14
CA ASN A 125 -19.51 -0.09 -6.39
C ASN A 125 -18.63 1.15 -6.38
N LYS A 126 -17.32 0.95 -6.22
CA LYS A 126 -16.26 1.96 -6.27
C LYS A 126 -15.53 1.98 -7.61
N GLY A 127 -15.70 0.95 -8.42
CA GLY A 127 -15.09 0.87 -9.73
C GLY A 127 -15.45 -0.41 -10.45
N ILE A 128 -15.59 -0.30 -11.78
CA ILE A 128 -15.84 -1.43 -12.67
C ILE A 128 -14.86 -1.34 -13.84
N SER A 129 -14.21 -2.45 -14.14
CA SER A 129 -13.41 -2.64 -15.34
C SER A 129 -13.94 -3.84 -16.10
N ILE A 130 -14.12 -3.70 -17.42
CA ILE A 130 -14.63 -4.76 -18.28
C ILE A 130 -13.66 -4.98 -19.44
N ASP A 131 -13.33 -6.24 -19.65
CA ASP A 131 -12.57 -6.71 -20.80
C ASP A 131 -13.29 -7.91 -21.43
N ASN A 132 -14.11 -7.64 -22.44
CA ASN A 132 -14.97 -8.61 -23.15
C ASN A 132 -15.85 -9.43 -22.19
N LYS A 133 -15.38 -10.62 -21.78
CA LYS A 133 -16.09 -11.58 -20.93
C LYS A 133 -15.66 -11.51 -19.46
N LEU A 134 -14.66 -10.72 -19.14
CA LEU A 134 -14.14 -10.54 -17.79
C LEU A 134 -14.60 -9.20 -17.23
N ALA A 135 -15.27 -9.21 -16.10
CA ALA A 135 -15.50 -8.01 -15.29
C ALA A 135 -14.73 -8.07 -14.00
N THR A 136 -14.21 -6.93 -13.60
CA THR A 136 -13.66 -6.69 -12.26
C THR A 136 -14.47 -5.59 -11.62
N ILE A 137 -15.05 -5.85 -10.45
CA ILE A 137 -15.87 -4.89 -9.71
C ILE A 137 -15.36 -4.76 -8.27
N ILE A 138 -15.28 -3.54 -7.76
CA ILE A 138 -14.91 -3.26 -6.37
C ILE A 138 -16.16 -2.81 -5.62
N VAL A 139 -16.49 -3.52 -4.55
CA VAL A 139 -17.66 -3.24 -3.71
C VAL A 139 -17.24 -3.10 -2.25
N PRO A 140 -18.02 -2.39 -1.40
CA PRO A 140 -17.79 -2.39 0.04
C PRO A 140 -17.79 -3.83 0.58
N SER A 141 -16.97 -4.11 1.59
CA SER A 141 -16.87 -5.46 2.19
C SER A 141 -18.19 -5.91 2.84
N SER A 142 -19.07 -4.97 3.18
CA SER A 142 -20.42 -5.24 3.68
C SER A 142 -21.44 -5.61 2.58
N TYR A 143 -21.04 -5.57 1.31
CA TYR A 143 -21.92 -5.84 0.18
C TYR A 143 -22.27 -7.32 0.09
N ASP A 144 -23.56 -7.63 -0.11
CA ASP A 144 -24.02 -9.00 -0.33
C ASP A 144 -23.68 -9.45 -1.77
N ASP A 145 -22.78 -10.42 -1.88
CA ASP A 145 -22.32 -10.95 -3.17
C ASP A 145 -23.39 -11.77 -3.93
N GLY A 146 -24.54 -12.07 -3.30
CA GLY A 146 -25.66 -12.72 -3.94
C GLY A 146 -26.20 -11.96 -5.16
N ALA A 147 -26.10 -10.62 -5.16
CA ALA A 147 -26.46 -9.81 -6.31
C ALA A 147 -25.50 -10.04 -7.49
N LEU A 148 -24.21 -10.19 -7.24
CA LEU A 148 -23.20 -10.52 -8.25
C LEU A 148 -23.41 -11.95 -8.79
N ALA A 149 -23.69 -12.89 -7.92
CA ALA A 149 -24.00 -14.28 -8.29
C ALA A 149 -25.25 -14.37 -9.15
N SER A 150 -26.25 -13.50 -8.93
CA SER A 150 -27.51 -13.45 -9.72
C SER A 150 -27.27 -13.07 -11.19
N LEU A 151 -26.16 -12.43 -11.53
CA LEU A 151 -25.74 -12.14 -12.91
C LEU A 151 -25.31 -13.39 -13.68
N ARG A 152 -25.19 -14.53 -12.99
CA ARG A 152 -24.82 -15.84 -13.52
C ARG A 152 -23.47 -15.87 -14.25
N PRO A 153 -22.40 -15.41 -13.64
CA PRO A 153 -21.07 -15.65 -14.19
C PRO A 153 -20.78 -17.16 -14.20
N ILE A 154 -19.96 -17.62 -15.16
CA ILE A 154 -19.44 -19.00 -15.16
C ILE A 154 -18.37 -19.22 -14.09
N HIS A 155 -17.72 -18.14 -13.67
CA HIS A 155 -16.76 -18.14 -12.57
C HIS A 155 -16.81 -16.79 -11.85
N MET A 156 -16.71 -16.84 -10.53
CA MET A 156 -16.60 -15.68 -9.67
C MET A 156 -15.59 -15.98 -8.56
N ASP A 157 -14.61 -15.12 -8.39
CA ASP A 157 -13.65 -15.17 -7.29
C ASP A 157 -13.49 -13.79 -6.67
N SER A 158 -13.09 -13.75 -5.41
CA SER A 158 -12.79 -12.53 -4.67
C SER A 158 -11.30 -12.41 -4.42
N VAL A 159 -10.81 -11.18 -4.50
CA VAL A 159 -9.40 -10.82 -4.27
C VAL A 159 -9.36 -9.63 -3.33
N THR A 160 -8.47 -9.65 -2.34
CA THR A 160 -8.20 -8.48 -1.49
C THR A 160 -7.58 -7.36 -2.32
N LEU A 161 -7.96 -6.12 -2.02
CA LEU A 161 -7.34 -4.96 -2.63
C LEU A 161 -5.95 -4.74 -2.02
N SER A 162 -5.02 -4.31 -2.88
CA SER A 162 -3.78 -3.72 -2.39
C SER A 162 -4.06 -2.36 -1.75
N LEU A 163 -3.19 -1.92 -0.84
CA LEU A 163 -3.28 -0.59 -0.25
C LEU A 163 -3.30 0.50 -1.35
N GLU A 164 -2.55 0.32 -2.43
CA GLU A 164 -2.52 1.22 -3.58
C GLU A 164 -3.89 1.34 -4.26
N GLU A 165 -4.58 0.23 -4.48
CA GLU A 165 -5.94 0.23 -5.06
C GLU A 165 -6.95 0.91 -4.14
N VAL A 166 -6.84 0.71 -2.82
CA VAL A 166 -7.68 1.42 -1.84
C VAL A 166 -7.44 2.92 -1.93
N PHE A 167 -6.18 3.35 -1.97
CA PHE A 167 -5.83 4.77 -2.10
C PHE A 167 -6.37 5.40 -3.38
N LEU A 168 -6.21 4.74 -4.51
CA LEU A 168 -6.70 5.26 -5.80
C LEU A 168 -8.22 5.45 -5.75
N ASN A 169 -8.96 4.47 -5.23
CA ASN A 169 -10.42 4.56 -5.11
C ASN A 169 -10.87 5.70 -4.17
N GLU A 170 -10.18 5.89 -3.04
CA GLU A 170 -10.49 6.99 -2.11
C GLU A 170 -10.14 8.37 -2.67
N MET A 171 -9.16 8.45 -3.57
CA MET A 171 -8.78 9.71 -4.22
C MET A 171 -9.72 10.09 -5.36
N GLU A 172 -10.24 9.13 -6.14
CA GLU A 172 -11.20 9.37 -7.22
C GLU A 172 -12.53 9.93 -6.69
N ASP A 173 -12.98 9.51 -5.51
CA ASP A 173 -14.20 10.02 -4.86
C ASP A 173 -14.10 11.50 -4.42
N LYS A 174 -12.92 12.13 -4.47
CA LYS A 174 -12.68 13.50 -3.98
C LYS A 174 -12.28 14.50 -5.08
N ASP A 175 -12.99 14.50 -6.21
CA ASP A 175 -12.83 15.53 -7.28
C ASP A 175 -11.35 15.83 -7.62
N TYR A 176 -10.59 14.81 -7.97
CA TYR A 176 -9.26 15.02 -8.53
C TYR A 176 -9.39 15.40 -10.01
N ASP A 177 -9.60 16.68 -10.25
CA ASP A 177 -9.68 17.21 -11.61
C ASP A 177 -8.26 17.29 -12.20
N ILE A 178 -7.88 16.23 -12.91
CA ILE A 178 -6.58 16.11 -13.62
C ILE A 178 -6.39 17.29 -14.58
N SER A 179 -7.45 17.95 -15.07
CA SER A 179 -7.37 19.10 -15.97
C SER A 179 -6.70 20.31 -15.33
N LYS A 180 -6.70 20.41 -13.98
CA LYS A 180 -6.06 21.49 -13.23
C LYS A 180 -4.54 21.35 -13.06
N ILE A 181 -3.96 20.21 -13.45
CA ILE A 181 -2.51 19.97 -13.37
C ILE A 181 -1.80 20.54 -14.62
N PHE A 182 -2.52 20.69 -15.73
CA PHE A 182 -1.98 21.10 -17.02
C PHE A 182 -2.44 22.49 -17.48
N SER A 183 -3.05 23.26 -16.59
CA SER A 183 -3.45 24.66 -16.86
C SER A 183 -2.47 25.68 -16.31
#